data_2fd67d556859d3bc01364bcac4071d40
#
_entry.id   2fd67d556859d3bc01364bcac4071d40
#
_cell.length_a   1.000
_cell.length_b   1.000
_cell.length_c   1.000
_cell.angle_alpha   90.00
_cell.angle_beta   90.00
_cell.angle_gamma   90.00
#
_symmetry.space_group_name_H-M   'P 1'
#
loop_
_entity.id
_entity.type
_entity.pdbx_description
1 polymer ?
#
loop_
_entity_poly.entity_id
_entity_poly.type
_entity_poly.pdbx_seq_one_letter_code
_entity_poly.pdbx_strand_id
1 'polypeptide(L)'
;MQNSARRAVVHGTASTLILLSLGGVAGAQRPMLKNIELCNGVDRTSPDIQIDGCTSLINSAKQTTQTLVIAYNNRGNAYTAKGEYDRAIQDYDQSIKLNPNHARAFNNRGVAYQKKGEYDRAIEDFDESIKLNPNNASAIFNRAEAYLNKGEYQRAVRDYDEAIRLKPTSEAMWNGRCWTRAIVGELQAALADCNEALRLQPGVAATLDSRGFTYLKMGEWDSAIGDYSSALQLDPSLASSLYGRGLAKLKKGDITGGNADVAAATRIDSKIVEDFAHYGVQ
;
A
#
# COMPACT_ATOMS: atom_id res chain seq x y z
N MET A 1 14.60 -6.14 -3.02
CA MET A 1 13.95 -7.23 -3.79
C MET A 1 12.51 -6.78 -4.01
N GLN A 2 12.15 -6.47 -5.24
CA GLN A 2 10.83 -5.89 -5.54
C GLN A 2 9.83 -7.03 -5.66
N ASN A 3 8.93 -7.16 -4.67
CA ASN A 3 7.75 -8.01 -4.78
C ASN A 3 6.83 -7.42 -5.86
N SER A 4 6.83 -8.02 -7.04
CA SER A 4 5.96 -7.64 -8.15
C SER A 4 4.48 -8.03 -7.96
N ALA A 5 4.14 -8.71 -6.88
CA ALA A 5 2.82 -9.29 -6.67
C ALA A 5 1.81 -8.40 -5.93
N ARG A 6 2.19 -7.18 -5.51
CA ARG A 6 1.27 -6.34 -4.74
C ARG A 6 1.21 -4.92 -5.27
N ARG A 7 0.42 -4.72 -6.31
CA ARG A 7 -0.24 -3.43 -6.50
C ARG A 7 -1.37 -3.32 -5.47
N ALA A 8 -1.01 -3.12 -4.20
CA ALA A 8 -1.95 -2.49 -3.30
C ALA A 8 -2.25 -1.12 -3.92
N VAL A 9 -3.46 -0.97 -4.39
CA VAL A 9 -3.98 0.32 -4.82
C VAL A 9 -3.99 1.19 -3.56
N VAL A 10 -2.93 1.95 -3.37
CA VAL A 10 -2.91 3.00 -2.35
C VAL A 10 -3.89 4.06 -2.83
N HIS A 11 -5.15 3.87 -2.48
CA HIS A 11 -6.18 4.88 -2.69
C HIS A 11 -6.01 5.96 -1.63
N GLY A 12 -5.71 7.14 -2.12
CA GLY A 12 -5.97 8.36 -1.40
C GLY A 12 -4.88 8.81 -0.45
N THR A 13 -3.82 9.37 -1.01
CA THR A 13 -3.19 10.50 -0.35
C THR A 13 -4.24 11.61 -0.28
N ALA A 14 -4.94 11.72 0.84
CA ALA A 14 -5.82 12.86 1.06
C ALA A 14 -4.94 14.11 1.07
N SER A 15 -4.93 14.84 -0.07
CA SER A 15 -4.29 16.15 -0.15
C SER A 15 -4.90 17.05 0.93
N THR A 16 -4.06 17.59 1.81
CA THR A 16 -4.50 18.52 2.83
C THR A 16 -4.76 19.88 2.16
N LEU A 17 -6.00 20.35 2.22
CA LEU A 17 -6.37 21.66 1.68
C LEU A 17 -5.69 22.78 2.46
N ILE A 18 -5.08 23.73 1.74
CA ILE A 18 -4.55 24.97 2.30
C ILE A 18 -5.72 25.97 2.39
N LEU A 19 -6.15 26.27 3.63
CA LEU A 19 -7.17 27.30 3.88
C LEU A 19 -6.49 28.64 4.16
N LEU A 20 -6.89 29.68 3.44
CA LEU A 20 -6.40 31.03 3.61
C LEU A 20 -7.35 31.90 4.45
N SER A 21 -6.78 32.70 5.36
CA SER A 21 -7.43 33.88 5.90
C SER A 21 -7.21 35.05 4.92
N LEU A 22 -8.28 35.53 4.29
CA LEU A 22 -8.23 36.56 3.26
C LEU A 22 -8.10 37.97 3.90
N GLY A 23 -6.99 38.63 3.60
CA GLY A 23 -6.79 40.05 3.86
C GLY A 23 -5.81 40.68 2.88
N GLY A 24 -6.30 41.39 1.87
CA GLY A 24 -5.57 42.45 1.15
C GLY A 24 -4.90 42.16 -0.19
N VAL A 25 -5.37 42.89 -1.22
CA VAL A 25 -4.79 43.21 -2.56
C VAL A 25 -5.05 42.23 -3.71
N ALA A 26 -6.02 42.56 -4.56
CA ALA A 26 -6.58 41.70 -5.62
C ALA A 26 -5.63 41.33 -6.79
N GLY A 27 -4.51 42.01 -7.01
CA GLY A 27 -3.62 41.78 -8.16
C GLY A 27 -2.56 40.69 -7.96
N ALA A 28 -2.07 40.50 -6.74
CA ALA A 28 -1.06 39.48 -6.40
C ALA A 28 -1.69 38.17 -5.93
N GLN A 29 -3.00 38.13 -5.72
CA GLN A 29 -3.72 36.97 -5.18
C GLN A 29 -3.99 35.87 -6.22
N ARG A 30 -4.23 36.21 -7.48
CA ARG A 30 -4.55 35.22 -8.54
C ARG A 30 -3.45 34.19 -8.81
N PRO A 31 -2.17 34.58 -8.96
CA PRO A 31 -1.09 33.61 -9.14
C PRO A 31 -0.88 32.73 -7.91
N MET A 32 -1.04 33.30 -6.72
CA MET A 32 -0.89 32.57 -5.46
C MET A 32 -2.02 31.56 -5.25
N LEU A 33 -3.27 31.92 -5.51
CA LEU A 33 -4.40 30.98 -5.45
C LEU A 33 -4.22 29.85 -6.42
N LYS A 34 -3.77 30.11 -7.65
CA LYS A 34 -3.47 29.09 -8.62
C LYS A 34 -2.39 28.11 -8.12
N ASN A 35 -1.31 28.61 -7.53
CA ASN A 35 -0.24 27.74 -6.98
C ASN A 35 -0.73 26.90 -5.80
N ILE A 36 -1.66 27.40 -4.99
CA ILE A 36 -2.31 26.63 -3.92
C ILE A 36 -3.15 25.50 -4.51
N GLU A 37 -3.96 25.77 -5.52
CA GLU A 37 -4.78 24.76 -6.20
C GLU A 37 -3.90 23.67 -6.81
N LEU A 38 -2.85 24.06 -7.53
CA LEU A 38 -1.89 23.12 -8.12
C LEU A 38 -1.17 22.29 -7.06
N CYS A 39 -0.71 22.90 -5.96
CA CYS A 39 -0.04 22.21 -4.86
C CYS A 39 -0.99 21.26 -4.11
N ASN A 40 -2.27 21.56 -4.04
CA ASN A 40 -3.28 20.68 -3.46
C ASN A 40 -3.69 19.52 -4.38
N GLY A 41 -3.24 19.51 -5.63
CA GLY A 41 -3.57 18.45 -6.59
C GLY A 41 -5.03 18.47 -7.04
N VAL A 42 -5.63 19.66 -7.14
CA VAL A 42 -7.01 19.82 -7.64
C VAL A 42 -7.05 19.45 -9.13
N ASP A 43 -8.15 18.88 -9.61
CA ASP A 43 -8.41 18.54 -11.02
C ASP A 43 -7.45 17.54 -11.69
N ARG A 44 -7.06 16.48 -11.00
CA ARG A 44 -6.16 15.42 -11.53
C ARG A 44 -4.82 15.97 -12.02
N THR A 45 -4.31 16.97 -11.34
CA THR A 45 -3.00 17.58 -11.61
C THR A 45 -1.92 16.51 -11.67
N SER A 46 -1.08 16.53 -12.69
CA SER A 46 0.06 15.60 -12.77
C SER A 46 1.04 15.86 -11.61
N PRO A 47 1.81 14.86 -11.18
CA PRO A 47 2.81 15.06 -10.12
C PRO A 47 3.79 16.20 -10.41
N ASP A 48 4.19 16.40 -11.67
CA ASP A 48 5.10 17.47 -12.05
C ASP A 48 4.48 18.86 -11.85
N ILE A 49 3.23 19.05 -12.26
CA ILE A 49 2.51 20.30 -12.05
C ILE A 49 2.29 20.56 -10.55
N GLN A 50 2.01 19.52 -9.78
CA GLN A 50 1.88 19.63 -8.33
C GLN A 50 3.21 20.05 -7.67
N ILE A 51 4.33 19.47 -8.12
CA ILE A 51 5.69 19.85 -7.66
C ILE A 51 5.95 21.32 -7.95
N ASP A 52 5.63 21.80 -9.15
CA ASP A 52 5.84 23.22 -9.56
C ASP A 52 4.99 24.16 -8.70
N GLY A 53 3.71 23.85 -8.49
CA GLY A 53 2.82 24.62 -7.64
C GLY A 53 3.30 24.71 -6.21
N CYS A 54 3.67 23.58 -5.61
CA CYS A 54 4.22 23.54 -4.25
C CYS A 54 5.57 24.27 -4.15
N THR A 55 6.46 24.11 -5.13
CA THR A 55 7.76 24.79 -5.17
C THR A 55 7.60 26.29 -5.26
N SER A 56 6.65 26.78 -6.06
CA SER A 56 6.32 28.20 -6.15
C SER A 56 5.84 28.76 -4.81
N LEU A 57 5.03 27.99 -4.05
CA LEU A 57 4.59 28.37 -2.70
C LEU A 57 5.78 28.39 -1.73
N ILE A 58 6.59 27.35 -1.70
CA ILE A 58 7.75 27.24 -0.79
C ILE A 58 8.72 28.40 -0.98
N ASN A 59 8.97 28.81 -2.21
CA ASN A 59 9.89 29.89 -2.56
C ASN A 59 9.29 31.29 -2.38
N SER A 60 8.00 31.41 -2.12
CA SER A 60 7.35 32.70 -1.93
C SER A 60 7.66 33.31 -0.55
N ALA A 61 8.09 34.57 -0.51
CA ALA A 61 8.56 35.26 0.70
C ALA A 61 7.44 35.52 1.77
N LYS A 62 6.18 35.24 1.49
CA LYS A 62 5.04 35.62 2.33
C LYS A 62 4.19 34.40 2.76
N GLN A 63 4.80 33.23 3.04
CA GLN A 63 4.06 32.07 3.45
C GLN A 63 3.99 31.94 4.98
N THR A 64 2.84 31.49 5.47
CA THR A 64 2.72 31.08 6.88
C THR A 64 3.43 29.75 7.09
N THR A 65 3.85 29.46 8.31
CA THR A 65 4.42 28.14 8.67
C THR A 65 3.45 27.03 8.30
N GLN A 66 2.16 27.19 8.53
CA GLN A 66 1.12 26.20 8.18
C GLN A 66 1.06 25.94 6.66
N THR A 67 1.17 26.97 5.84
CA THR A 67 1.22 26.81 4.36
C THR A 67 2.46 26.03 3.94
N LEU A 68 3.62 26.31 4.54
CA LEU A 68 4.86 25.59 4.25
C LEU A 68 4.80 24.13 4.67
N VAL A 69 4.26 23.83 5.86
CA VAL A 69 4.04 22.44 6.34
C VAL A 69 3.25 21.64 5.30
N ILE A 70 2.15 22.20 4.81
CA ILE A 70 1.28 21.53 3.84
C ILE A 70 1.96 21.45 2.48
N ALA A 71 2.63 22.51 2.03
CA ALA A 71 3.31 22.55 0.73
C ALA A 71 4.44 21.50 0.65
N TYR A 72 5.27 21.40 1.69
CA TYR A 72 6.29 20.35 1.76
C TYR A 72 5.67 18.97 1.77
N ASN A 73 4.67 18.71 2.61
CA ASN A 73 4.00 17.40 2.63
C ASN A 73 3.39 17.04 1.25
N ASN A 74 2.73 17.98 0.59
CA ASN A 74 2.09 17.72 -0.71
C ASN A 74 3.12 17.51 -1.82
N ARG A 75 4.24 18.24 -1.80
CA ARG A 75 5.34 18.02 -2.75
C ARG A 75 6.02 16.67 -2.52
N GLY A 76 6.22 16.28 -1.27
CA GLY A 76 6.66 14.94 -0.91
C GLY A 76 5.73 13.84 -1.45
N ASN A 77 4.41 14.04 -1.38
CA ASN A 77 3.45 13.11 -1.97
C ASN A 77 3.61 12.99 -3.50
N ALA A 78 3.83 14.12 -4.18
CA ALA A 78 4.06 14.14 -5.63
C ALA A 78 5.37 13.45 -6.00
N TYR A 79 6.45 13.64 -5.22
CA TYR A 79 7.69 12.89 -5.40
C TYR A 79 7.52 11.38 -5.14
N THR A 80 6.75 11.01 -4.12
CA THR A 80 6.42 9.59 -3.85
C THR A 80 5.68 8.96 -5.03
N ALA A 81 4.72 9.68 -5.63
CA ALA A 81 3.99 9.22 -6.81
C ALA A 81 4.89 9.02 -8.04
N LYS A 82 5.99 9.76 -8.13
CA LYS A 82 7.03 9.59 -9.17
C LYS A 82 8.08 8.53 -8.83
N GLY A 83 8.06 7.95 -7.63
CA GLY A 83 9.10 7.04 -7.16
C GLY A 83 10.39 7.73 -6.70
N GLU A 84 10.39 9.06 -6.59
CA GLU A 84 11.54 9.87 -6.14
C GLU A 84 11.58 9.93 -4.61
N TYR A 85 11.72 8.76 -3.96
CA TYR A 85 11.51 8.60 -2.51
C TYR A 85 12.48 9.44 -1.65
N ASP A 86 13.74 9.63 -2.07
CA ASP A 86 14.71 10.42 -1.31
C ASP A 86 14.30 11.90 -1.26
N ARG A 87 13.79 12.43 -2.36
CA ARG A 87 13.27 13.81 -2.40
C ARG A 87 11.99 13.95 -1.59
N ALA A 88 11.13 12.94 -1.64
CA ALA A 88 9.91 12.89 -0.83
C ALA A 88 10.26 12.92 0.67
N ILE A 89 11.21 12.11 1.11
CA ILE A 89 11.67 12.06 2.51
C ILE A 89 12.21 13.42 2.95
N GLN A 90 13.04 14.08 2.14
CA GLN A 90 13.53 15.41 2.46
C GLN A 90 12.40 16.43 2.66
N ASP A 91 11.37 16.39 1.86
CA ASP A 91 10.22 17.27 1.98
C ASP A 91 9.37 16.95 3.22
N TYR A 92 9.16 15.68 3.52
CA TYR A 92 8.47 15.29 4.77
C TYR A 92 9.29 15.70 6.00
N ASP A 93 10.62 15.60 5.96
CA ASP A 93 11.50 16.08 7.02
C ASP A 93 11.29 17.59 7.27
N GLN A 94 11.19 18.40 6.22
CA GLN A 94 10.90 19.83 6.36
C GLN A 94 9.50 20.07 6.94
N SER A 95 8.50 19.32 6.50
CA SER A 95 7.14 19.40 7.05
C SER A 95 7.12 19.07 8.54
N ILE A 96 7.79 18.00 8.96
CA ILE A 96 7.90 17.55 10.35
C ILE A 96 8.69 18.55 11.18
N LYS A 97 9.80 19.07 10.66
CA LYS A 97 10.62 20.11 11.34
C LYS A 97 9.81 21.36 11.63
N LEU A 98 8.95 21.78 10.70
CA LEU A 98 8.07 22.95 10.86
C LEU A 98 6.88 22.67 11.78
N ASN A 99 6.37 21.46 11.79
CA ASN A 99 5.29 21.01 12.67
C ASN A 99 5.54 19.57 13.15
N PRO A 100 6.16 19.36 14.31
CA PRO A 100 6.41 18.03 14.88
C PRO A 100 5.15 17.21 15.20
N ASN A 101 3.98 17.82 15.21
CA ASN A 101 2.70 17.14 15.43
C ASN A 101 1.95 16.82 14.13
N HIS A 102 2.62 16.85 12.98
CA HIS A 102 2.01 16.58 11.69
C HIS A 102 1.94 15.07 11.41
N ALA A 103 0.98 14.37 12.01
CA ALA A 103 0.81 12.92 11.89
C ALA A 103 0.83 12.40 10.44
N ARG A 104 0.28 13.17 9.49
CA ARG A 104 0.27 12.78 8.07
C ARG A 104 1.67 12.76 7.46
N ALA A 105 2.54 13.69 7.84
CA ALA A 105 3.90 13.73 7.29
C ALA A 105 4.72 12.52 7.77
N PHE A 106 4.57 12.11 9.03
CA PHE A 106 5.15 10.86 9.53
C PHE A 106 4.62 9.65 8.75
N ASN A 107 3.29 9.50 8.62
CA ASN A 107 2.73 8.39 7.84
C ASN A 107 3.26 8.36 6.41
N ASN A 108 3.31 9.50 5.73
CA ASN A 108 3.75 9.58 4.34
C ASN A 108 5.25 9.31 4.19
N ARG A 109 6.09 9.75 5.16
CA ARG A 109 7.52 9.43 5.20
C ARG A 109 7.74 7.95 5.45
N GLY A 110 6.97 7.34 6.37
CA GLY A 110 6.95 5.90 6.60
C GLY A 110 6.63 5.12 5.33
N VAL A 111 5.63 5.55 4.54
CA VAL A 111 5.34 4.94 3.24
C VAL A 111 6.52 5.07 2.27
N ALA A 112 7.20 6.21 2.24
CA ALA A 112 8.39 6.38 1.39
C ALA A 112 9.54 5.45 1.83
N TYR A 113 9.81 5.31 3.14
CA TYR A 113 10.77 4.33 3.66
C TYR A 113 10.39 2.90 3.32
N GLN A 114 9.12 2.53 3.48
CA GLN A 114 8.63 1.20 3.11
C GLN A 114 8.84 0.89 1.62
N LYS A 115 8.63 1.86 0.74
CA LYS A 115 8.89 1.72 -0.70
C LYS A 115 10.38 1.54 -1.03
N LYS A 116 11.27 2.03 -0.18
CA LYS A 116 12.72 1.79 -0.24
C LYS A 116 13.15 0.46 0.40
N GLY A 117 12.24 -0.26 1.09
CA GLY A 117 12.56 -1.47 1.85
C GLY A 117 13.18 -1.17 3.23
N GLU A 118 13.16 0.07 3.68
CA GLU A 118 13.67 0.51 4.99
C GLU A 118 12.56 0.35 6.06
N TYR A 119 12.15 -0.90 6.30
CA TYR A 119 10.95 -1.20 7.10
C TYR A 119 11.03 -0.77 8.56
N ASP A 120 12.21 -0.80 9.19
CA ASP A 120 12.38 -0.35 10.57
C ASP A 120 12.07 1.14 10.70
N ARG A 121 12.62 1.96 9.82
CA ARG A 121 12.34 3.41 9.79
C ARG A 121 10.88 3.71 9.45
N ALA A 122 10.28 2.91 8.58
CA ALA A 122 8.86 3.01 8.26
C ALA A 122 7.99 2.76 9.49
N ILE A 123 8.30 1.74 10.29
CA ILE A 123 7.58 1.39 11.53
C ILE A 123 7.71 2.52 12.55
N GLU A 124 8.91 3.07 12.77
CA GLU A 124 9.12 4.22 13.67
C GLU A 124 8.23 5.41 13.29
N ASP A 125 8.14 5.72 12.01
CA ASP A 125 7.31 6.80 11.50
C ASP A 125 5.80 6.50 11.64
N PHE A 126 5.39 5.27 11.38
CA PHE A 126 3.99 4.88 11.61
C PHE A 126 3.64 4.91 13.10
N ASP A 127 4.55 4.55 13.99
CA ASP A 127 4.37 4.63 15.45
C ASP A 127 4.12 6.09 15.88
N GLU A 128 4.92 7.05 15.42
CA GLU A 128 4.71 8.46 15.71
C GLU A 128 3.40 8.97 15.10
N SER A 129 3.07 8.56 13.86
CA SER A 129 1.79 8.92 13.25
C SER A 129 0.59 8.42 14.06
N ILE A 130 0.64 7.18 14.54
CA ILE A 130 -0.43 6.55 15.34
C ILE A 130 -0.51 7.19 16.73
N LYS A 131 0.61 7.48 17.37
CA LYS A 131 0.67 8.20 18.64
C LYS A 131 0.01 9.58 18.56
N LEU A 132 0.25 10.32 17.46
CA LEU A 132 -0.36 11.62 17.19
C LEU A 132 -1.85 11.52 16.79
N ASN A 133 -2.24 10.44 16.13
CA ASN A 133 -3.62 10.18 15.72
C ASN A 133 -3.95 8.68 15.83
N PRO A 134 -4.39 8.20 17.01
CA PRO A 134 -4.66 6.78 17.26
C PRO A 134 -5.77 6.16 16.41
N ASN A 135 -6.66 6.97 15.85
CA ASN A 135 -7.75 6.50 15.01
C ASN A 135 -7.42 6.53 13.50
N ASN A 136 -6.15 6.67 13.14
CA ASN A 136 -5.71 6.63 11.75
C ASN A 136 -5.57 5.19 11.26
N ALA A 137 -6.66 4.59 10.80
CA ALA A 137 -6.66 3.23 10.25
C ALA A 137 -5.62 3.03 9.14
N SER A 138 -5.31 4.07 8.36
CA SER A 138 -4.31 3.96 7.28
C SER A 138 -2.88 3.83 7.81
N ALA A 139 -2.53 4.54 8.89
CA ALA A 139 -1.19 4.42 9.50
C ALA A 139 -1.00 3.05 10.14
N ILE A 140 -2.04 2.52 10.82
CA ILE A 140 -2.03 1.19 11.41
C ILE A 140 -1.92 0.11 10.32
N PHE A 141 -2.70 0.24 9.24
CA PHE A 141 -2.60 -0.64 8.08
C PHE A 141 -1.21 -0.62 7.44
N ASN A 142 -0.62 0.55 7.24
CA ASN A 142 0.71 0.68 6.67
C ASN A 142 1.78 0.05 7.58
N ARG A 143 1.63 0.15 8.92
CA ARG A 143 2.52 -0.53 9.87
C ARG A 143 2.36 -2.04 9.80
N ALA A 144 1.11 -2.55 9.66
CA ALA A 144 0.86 -3.97 9.44
C ALA A 144 1.57 -4.49 8.19
N GLU A 145 1.49 -3.75 7.07
CA GLU A 145 2.22 -4.08 5.83
C GLU A 145 3.74 -4.06 6.03
N ALA A 146 4.26 -3.13 6.83
CA ALA A 146 5.69 -3.10 7.16
C ALA A 146 6.10 -4.31 8.01
N TYR A 147 5.33 -4.69 9.03
CA TYR A 147 5.56 -5.90 9.82
C TYR A 147 5.48 -7.17 8.96
N LEU A 148 4.48 -7.28 8.08
CA LEU A 148 4.35 -8.39 7.14
C LEU A 148 5.60 -8.54 6.27
N ASN A 149 6.09 -7.43 5.70
CA ASN A 149 7.29 -7.45 4.85
C ASN A 149 8.58 -7.77 5.62
N LYS A 150 8.61 -7.54 6.94
CA LYS A 150 9.68 -7.98 7.85
C LYS A 150 9.56 -9.44 8.28
N GLY A 151 8.45 -10.12 7.99
CA GLY A 151 8.15 -11.44 8.53
C GLY A 151 7.65 -11.45 9.98
N GLU A 152 7.29 -10.30 10.54
CA GLU A 152 6.74 -10.16 11.89
C GLU A 152 5.22 -10.38 11.88
N TYR A 153 4.79 -11.55 11.38
CA TYR A 153 3.40 -11.86 11.01
C TYR A 153 2.39 -11.66 12.15
N GLN A 154 2.74 -12.04 13.37
CA GLN A 154 1.83 -11.89 14.52
C GLN A 154 1.57 -10.43 14.90
N ARG A 155 2.54 -9.55 14.65
CA ARG A 155 2.37 -8.10 14.82
C ARG A 155 1.49 -7.55 13.71
N ALA A 156 1.72 -8.00 12.48
CA ALA A 156 0.90 -7.61 11.33
C ALA A 156 -0.58 -7.98 11.54
N VAL A 157 -0.90 -9.20 12.00
CA VAL A 157 -2.29 -9.62 12.28
C VAL A 157 -2.95 -8.69 13.29
N ARG A 158 -2.27 -8.36 14.42
CA ARG A 158 -2.82 -7.44 15.43
C ARG A 158 -3.12 -6.04 14.87
N ASP A 159 -2.23 -5.51 14.04
CA ASP A 159 -2.43 -4.21 13.43
C ASP A 159 -3.56 -4.25 12.38
N TYR A 160 -3.68 -5.33 11.61
CA TYR A 160 -4.84 -5.51 10.71
C TYR A 160 -6.15 -5.62 11.50
N ASP A 161 -6.18 -6.30 12.64
CA ASP A 161 -7.36 -6.37 13.52
C ASP A 161 -7.82 -4.97 13.92
N GLU A 162 -6.88 -4.13 14.35
CA GLU A 162 -7.19 -2.76 14.77
C GLU A 162 -7.58 -1.86 13.58
N ALA A 163 -6.90 -1.98 12.45
CA ALA A 163 -7.23 -1.23 11.23
C ALA A 163 -8.64 -1.59 10.71
N ILE A 164 -9.01 -2.86 10.73
CA ILE A 164 -10.35 -3.34 10.36
C ILE A 164 -11.40 -2.84 11.35
N ARG A 165 -11.10 -2.85 12.65
CA ARG A 165 -12.01 -2.30 13.69
C ARG A 165 -12.34 -0.83 13.41
N LEU A 166 -11.35 -0.04 12.99
CA LEU A 166 -11.52 1.38 12.66
C LEU A 166 -12.17 1.59 11.29
N LYS A 167 -11.91 0.72 10.32
CA LYS A 167 -12.43 0.85 8.95
C LYS A 167 -12.83 -0.50 8.37
N PRO A 168 -13.97 -1.06 8.80
CA PRO A 168 -14.40 -2.42 8.42
C PRO A 168 -14.78 -2.57 6.94
N THR A 169 -14.93 -1.48 6.20
CA THR A 169 -15.31 -1.49 4.77
C THR A 169 -14.11 -1.48 3.81
N SER A 170 -12.88 -1.65 4.31
CA SER A 170 -11.68 -1.66 3.48
C SER A 170 -11.33 -3.08 3.07
N GLU A 171 -11.56 -3.42 1.81
CA GLU A 171 -11.17 -4.72 1.22
C GLU A 171 -9.69 -5.04 1.46
N ALA A 172 -8.80 -4.06 1.23
CA ALA A 172 -7.37 -4.26 1.35
C ALA A 172 -6.92 -4.68 2.77
N MET A 173 -7.59 -4.19 3.83
CA MET A 173 -7.27 -4.56 5.21
C MET A 173 -7.66 -6.01 5.50
N TRP A 174 -8.84 -6.43 5.03
CA TRP A 174 -9.29 -7.82 5.13
C TRP A 174 -8.38 -8.76 4.32
N ASN A 175 -8.00 -8.38 3.10
CA ASN A 175 -7.10 -9.16 2.28
C ASN A 175 -5.69 -9.27 2.89
N GLY A 176 -5.14 -8.18 3.44
CA GLY A 176 -3.85 -8.21 4.13
C GLY A 176 -3.85 -9.18 5.31
N ARG A 177 -4.94 -9.16 6.12
CA ARG A 177 -5.09 -10.10 7.24
C ARG A 177 -5.28 -11.54 6.76
N CYS A 178 -6.11 -11.77 5.73
CA CYS A 178 -6.28 -13.08 5.11
C CYS A 178 -4.94 -13.68 4.72
N TRP A 179 -4.15 -12.97 3.91
CA TRP A 179 -2.83 -13.40 3.47
C TRP A 179 -1.91 -13.73 4.64
N THR A 180 -1.84 -12.82 5.63
CA THR A 180 -0.96 -13.01 6.79
C THR A 180 -1.37 -14.21 7.63
N ARG A 181 -2.68 -14.39 7.86
CA ARG A 181 -3.22 -15.57 8.57
C ARG A 181 -2.97 -16.86 7.82
N ALA A 182 -3.08 -16.86 6.50
CA ALA A 182 -2.73 -18.03 5.68
C ALA A 182 -1.27 -18.41 5.83
N ILE A 183 -0.35 -17.44 5.87
CA ILE A 183 1.09 -17.71 6.11
C ILE A 183 1.28 -18.39 7.46
N VAL A 184 0.70 -17.88 8.54
CA VAL A 184 0.88 -18.42 9.89
C VAL A 184 0.06 -19.68 10.18
N GLY A 185 -0.77 -20.15 9.22
CA GLY A 185 -1.53 -21.39 9.34
C GLY A 185 -2.92 -21.27 9.97
N GLU A 186 -3.41 -20.06 10.22
CA GLU A 186 -4.78 -19.79 10.69
C GLU A 186 -5.80 -19.88 9.54
N LEU A 187 -5.84 -21.03 8.84
CA LEU A 187 -6.44 -21.17 7.52
C LEU A 187 -7.95 -20.88 7.48
N GLN A 188 -8.70 -21.33 8.49
CA GLN A 188 -10.16 -21.09 8.53
C GLN A 188 -10.47 -19.60 8.74
N ALA A 189 -9.71 -18.93 9.60
CA ALA A 189 -9.84 -17.49 9.81
C ALA A 189 -9.40 -16.69 8.57
N ALA A 190 -8.32 -17.13 7.91
CA ALA A 190 -7.87 -16.56 6.65
C ALA A 190 -8.95 -16.65 5.57
N LEU A 191 -9.59 -17.81 5.42
CA LEU A 191 -10.66 -18.00 4.45
C LEU A 191 -11.87 -17.09 4.71
N ALA A 192 -12.23 -16.90 5.99
CA ALA A 192 -13.30 -15.98 6.38
C ALA A 192 -12.95 -14.52 6.00
N ASP A 193 -11.72 -14.10 6.24
CA ASP A 193 -11.24 -12.76 5.90
C ASP A 193 -11.21 -12.53 4.38
N CYS A 194 -10.71 -13.48 3.61
CA CYS A 194 -10.72 -13.38 2.14
C CYS A 194 -12.15 -13.33 1.57
N ASN A 195 -13.08 -14.11 2.13
CA ASN A 195 -14.48 -14.06 1.72
C ASN A 195 -15.09 -12.68 2.01
N GLU A 196 -14.79 -12.08 3.16
CA GLU A 196 -15.28 -10.73 3.48
C GLU A 196 -14.64 -9.68 2.56
N ALA A 197 -13.35 -9.78 2.26
CA ALA A 197 -12.70 -8.91 1.28
C ALA A 197 -13.38 -8.97 -0.10
N LEU A 198 -13.66 -10.18 -0.60
CA LEU A 198 -14.35 -10.37 -1.88
C LEU A 198 -15.84 -9.97 -1.83
N ARG A 199 -16.49 -10.04 -0.68
CA ARG A 199 -17.84 -9.50 -0.49
C ARG A 199 -17.85 -7.97 -0.59
N LEU A 200 -16.85 -7.33 -0.02
CA LEU A 200 -16.70 -5.85 -0.06
C LEU A 200 -16.34 -5.37 -1.47
N GLN A 201 -15.41 -6.05 -2.12
CA GLN A 201 -15.01 -5.74 -3.50
C GLN A 201 -14.80 -7.02 -4.31
N PRO A 202 -15.80 -7.45 -5.08
CA PRO A 202 -15.66 -8.61 -5.96
C PRO A 202 -14.63 -8.38 -7.08
N GLY A 203 -13.96 -9.46 -7.50
CA GLY A 203 -13.08 -9.42 -8.68
C GLY A 203 -11.75 -8.69 -8.45
N VAL A 204 -11.21 -8.71 -7.24
CA VAL A 204 -9.85 -8.25 -6.96
C VAL A 204 -8.89 -9.42 -7.12
N ALA A 205 -7.99 -9.34 -8.11
CA ALA A 205 -7.07 -10.42 -8.43
C ALA A 205 -6.18 -10.81 -7.25
N ALA A 206 -5.67 -9.83 -6.48
CA ALA A 206 -4.84 -10.07 -5.30
C ALA A 206 -5.60 -10.83 -4.19
N THR A 207 -6.90 -10.58 -4.04
CA THR A 207 -7.72 -11.25 -3.01
C THR A 207 -8.07 -12.67 -3.42
N LEU A 208 -8.34 -12.88 -4.72
CA LEU A 208 -8.50 -14.23 -5.28
C LEU A 208 -7.21 -15.04 -5.15
N ASP A 209 -6.05 -14.44 -5.40
CA ASP A 209 -4.73 -15.05 -5.16
C ASP A 209 -4.53 -15.45 -3.69
N SER A 210 -4.84 -14.56 -2.76
CA SER A 210 -4.75 -14.84 -1.32
C SER A 210 -5.69 -15.96 -0.88
N ARG A 211 -6.92 -16.02 -1.42
CA ARG A 211 -7.87 -17.10 -1.12
C ARG A 211 -7.43 -18.41 -1.78
N GLY A 212 -6.94 -18.35 -3.01
CA GLY A 212 -6.32 -19.48 -3.69
C GLY A 212 -5.16 -20.08 -2.89
N PHE A 213 -4.30 -19.22 -2.33
CA PHE A 213 -3.20 -19.65 -1.45
C PHE A 213 -3.73 -20.30 -0.15
N THR A 214 -4.78 -19.74 0.43
CA THR A 214 -5.44 -20.32 1.61
C THR A 214 -5.99 -21.71 1.29
N TYR A 215 -6.71 -21.89 0.19
CA TYR A 215 -7.19 -23.19 -0.27
C TYR A 215 -6.05 -24.17 -0.58
N LEU A 216 -4.97 -23.70 -1.20
CA LEU A 216 -3.77 -24.52 -1.47
C LEU A 216 -3.22 -25.10 -0.16
N LYS A 217 -3.08 -24.27 0.89
CA LYS A 217 -2.59 -24.71 2.21
C LYS A 217 -3.59 -25.62 2.95
N MET A 218 -4.88 -25.51 2.65
CA MET A 218 -5.93 -26.40 3.18
C MET A 218 -6.00 -27.76 2.45
N GLY A 219 -5.33 -27.90 1.29
CA GLY A 219 -5.43 -29.10 0.44
C GLY A 219 -6.69 -29.12 -0.43
N GLU A 220 -7.40 -27.99 -0.53
CA GLU A 220 -8.62 -27.82 -1.35
C GLU A 220 -8.22 -27.45 -2.79
N TRP A 221 -7.62 -28.44 -3.49
CA TRP A 221 -6.95 -28.21 -4.78
C TRP A 221 -7.89 -27.61 -5.85
N ASP A 222 -9.15 -28.06 -5.93
CA ASP A 222 -10.10 -27.57 -6.93
C ASP A 222 -10.48 -26.11 -6.68
N SER A 223 -10.73 -25.77 -5.44
CA SER A 223 -11.01 -24.39 -5.01
C SER A 223 -9.82 -23.48 -5.29
N ALA A 224 -8.59 -23.93 -4.98
CA ALA A 224 -7.36 -23.21 -5.28
C ALA A 224 -7.19 -22.94 -6.78
N ILE A 225 -7.36 -23.97 -7.63
CA ILE A 225 -7.28 -23.84 -9.10
C ILE A 225 -8.34 -22.85 -9.61
N GLY A 226 -9.55 -22.89 -9.08
CA GLY A 226 -10.64 -21.98 -9.44
C GLY A 226 -10.29 -20.51 -9.16
N ASP A 227 -9.87 -20.22 -7.93
CA ASP A 227 -9.52 -18.86 -7.52
C ASP A 227 -8.29 -18.32 -8.26
N TYR A 228 -7.22 -19.11 -8.37
CA TYR A 228 -6.04 -18.71 -9.14
C TYR A 228 -6.36 -18.51 -10.63
N SER A 229 -7.26 -19.32 -11.21
CA SER A 229 -7.65 -19.12 -12.59
C SER A 229 -8.45 -17.83 -12.77
N SER A 230 -9.31 -17.49 -11.83
CA SER A 230 -10.05 -16.23 -11.81
C SER A 230 -9.11 -15.04 -11.62
N ALA A 231 -8.10 -15.15 -10.74
CA ALA A 231 -7.07 -14.12 -10.55
C ALA A 231 -6.29 -13.89 -11.87
N LEU A 232 -5.91 -14.96 -12.56
CA LEU A 232 -5.17 -14.90 -13.81
C LEU A 232 -5.99 -14.40 -15.01
N GLN A 233 -7.32 -14.50 -14.97
CA GLN A 233 -8.19 -13.83 -15.95
C GLN A 233 -8.15 -12.30 -15.78
N LEU A 234 -7.97 -11.81 -14.56
CA LEU A 234 -7.89 -10.38 -14.25
C LEU A 234 -6.47 -9.85 -14.45
N ASP A 235 -5.46 -10.60 -14.05
CA ASP A 235 -4.05 -10.28 -14.24
C ASP A 235 -3.24 -11.52 -14.64
N PRO A 236 -3.03 -11.75 -15.94
CA PRO A 236 -2.27 -12.92 -16.45
C PRO A 236 -0.80 -12.95 -16.02
N SER A 237 -0.27 -11.87 -15.48
CA SER A 237 1.14 -11.76 -15.08
C SER A 237 1.40 -12.06 -13.60
N LEU A 238 0.39 -12.49 -12.83
CA LEU A 238 0.56 -12.85 -11.42
C LEU A 238 1.35 -14.16 -11.27
N ALA A 239 2.66 -14.03 -10.99
CA ALA A 239 3.54 -15.17 -10.79
C ALA A 239 3.08 -16.07 -9.62
N SER A 240 2.57 -15.48 -8.51
CA SER A 240 2.03 -16.21 -7.36
C SER A 240 0.85 -17.10 -7.75
N SER A 241 -0.10 -16.55 -8.53
CA SER A 241 -1.26 -17.31 -8.99
C SER A 241 -0.88 -18.41 -9.97
N LEU A 242 0.06 -18.17 -10.88
CA LEU A 242 0.58 -19.21 -11.76
C LEU A 242 1.24 -20.32 -10.97
N TYR A 243 2.13 -19.97 -10.04
CA TYR A 243 2.87 -20.96 -9.25
C TYR A 243 1.92 -21.77 -8.35
N GLY A 244 1.04 -21.11 -7.61
CA GLY A 244 0.06 -21.76 -6.74
C GLY A 244 -0.90 -22.68 -7.53
N ARG A 245 -1.40 -22.23 -8.69
CA ARG A 245 -2.22 -23.08 -9.58
C ARG A 245 -1.45 -24.27 -10.10
N GLY A 246 -0.19 -24.06 -10.46
CA GLY A 246 0.71 -25.12 -10.90
C GLY A 246 0.87 -26.20 -9.84
N LEU A 247 1.14 -25.83 -8.60
CA LEU A 247 1.23 -26.76 -7.48
C LEU A 247 -0.07 -27.53 -7.24
N ALA A 248 -1.20 -26.83 -7.24
CA ALA A 248 -2.51 -27.46 -7.06
C ALA A 248 -2.83 -28.47 -8.16
N LYS A 249 -2.50 -28.16 -9.44
CA LYS A 249 -2.63 -29.10 -10.57
C LYS A 249 -1.75 -30.33 -10.41
N LEU A 250 -0.48 -30.14 -10.01
CA LEU A 250 0.44 -31.25 -9.73
C LEU A 250 -0.08 -32.19 -8.65
N LYS A 251 -0.62 -31.64 -7.55
CA LYS A 251 -1.25 -32.42 -6.47
C LYS A 251 -2.48 -33.20 -6.94
N LYS A 252 -3.17 -32.73 -7.99
CA LYS A 252 -4.28 -33.44 -8.65
C LYS A 252 -3.87 -34.41 -9.74
N GLY A 253 -2.58 -34.50 -10.08
CA GLY A 253 -2.07 -35.38 -11.12
C GLY A 253 -2.05 -34.77 -12.53
N ASP A 254 -2.40 -33.52 -12.71
CA ASP A 254 -2.20 -32.79 -13.97
C ASP A 254 -0.74 -32.33 -14.08
N ILE A 255 0.13 -33.27 -14.42
CA ILE A 255 1.58 -33.01 -14.49
C ILE A 255 1.92 -32.02 -15.61
N THR A 256 1.27 -32.14 -16.75
CA THR A 256 1.56 -31.26 -17.91
C THR A 256 1.13 -29.83 -17.64
N GLY A 257 -0.11 -29.61 -17.19
CA GLY A 257 -0.64 -28.28 -16.90
C GLY A 257 0.06 -27.65 -15.69
N GLY A 258 0.38 -28.46 -14.67
CA GLY A 258 1.09 -27.98 -13.48
C GLY A 258 2.50 -27.50 -13.80
N ASN A 259 3.29 -28.29 -14.52
CA ASN A 259 4.65 -27.92 -14.94
C ASN A 259 4.66 -26.68 -15.86
N ALA A 260 3.67 -26.56 -16.74
CA ALA A 260 3.55 -25.38 -17.60
C ALA A 260 3.32 -24.10 -16.79
N ASP A 261 2.43 -24.14 -15.79
CA ASP A 261 2.16 -23.01 -14.90
C ASP A 261 3.37 -22.65 -14.03
N VAL A 262 4.05 -23.65 -13.43
CA VAL A 262 5.28 -23.45 -12.65
C VAL A 262 6.38 -22.80 -13.51
N ALA A 263 6.60 -23.30 -14.73
CA ALA A 263 7.60 -22.73 -15.64
C ALA A 263 7.24 -21.29 -16.07
N ALA A 264 5.96 -20.98 -16.25
CA ALA A 264 5.51 -19.63 -16.55
C ALA A 264 5.74 -18.69 -15.36
N ALA A 265 5.42 -19.11 -14.15
CA ALA A 265 5.66 -18.35 -12.92
C ALA A 265 7.13 -18.01 -12.72
N THR A 266 8.01 -19.01 -12.85
CA THR A 266 9.47 -18.85 -12.66
C THR A 266 10.10 -17.91 -13.69
N ARG A 267 9.55 -17.83 -14.90
CA ARG A 267 10.00 -16.87 -15.92
C ARG A 267 9.64 -15.43 -15.55
N ILE A 268 8.52 -15.21 -14.86
CA ILE A 268 8.07 -13.89 -14.42
C ILE A 268 8.81 -13.48 -13.14
N ASP A 269 8.91 -14.42 -12.19
CA ASP A 269 9.60 -14.20 -10.91
C ASP A 269 10.47 -15.44 -10.59
N SER A 270 11.78 -15.29 -10.69
CA SER A 270 12.74 -16.35 -10.42
C SER A 270 12.80 -16.78 -8.95
N LYS A 271 12.24 -15.98 -8.03
CA LYS A 271 12.24 -16.25 -6.58
C LYS A 271 10.95 -16.85 -6.07
N ILE A 272 9.96 -17.02 -6.93
CA ILE A 272 8.62 -17.48 -6.52
C ILE A 272 8.66 -18.82 -5.77
N VAL A 273 9.59 -19.70 -6.15
CA VAL A 273 9.78 -21.01 -5.50
C VAL A 273 10.26 -20.84 -4.05
N GLU A 274 11.23 -19.96 -3.84
CA GLU A 274 11.79 -19.65 -2.52
C GLU A 274 10.73 -18.96 -1.64
N ASP A 275 9.96 -18.04 -2.23
CA ASP A 275 8.90 -17.33 -1.51
C ASP A 275 7.80 -18.28 -1.01
N PHE A 276 7.35 -19.22 -1.87
CA PHE A 276 6.34 -20.21 -1.45
C PHE A 276 6.88 -21.20 -0.43
N ALA A 277 8.14 -21.62 -0.57
CA ALA A 277 8.80 -22.46 0.43
C ALA A 277 8.90 -21.74 1.80
N HIS A 278 9.22 -20.43 1.80
CA HIS A 278 9.23 -19.61 3.00
C HIS A 278 7.85 -19.52 3.66
N TYR A 279 6.76 -19.54 2.88
CA TYR A 279 5.38 -19.57 3.38
C TYR A 279 4.87 -20.97 3.74
N GLY A 280 5.77 -21.98 3.70
CA GLY A 280 5.45 -23.35 4.10
C GLY A 280 4.68 -24.15 3.06
N VAL A 281 4.86 -23.84 1.77
CA VAL A 281 4.29 -24.59 0.63
C VAL A 281 5.41 -25.12 -0.25
N GLN A 282 5.43 -26.46 -0.44
CA GLN A 282 6.43 -27.18 -1.27
C GLN A 282 5.73 -28.12 -2.26
#